data_e5b2dc835aa42f2f5186c15c021690b7
#
_entry.id   e5b2dc835aa42f2f5186c15c021690b7
#
_cell.length_a   1.000
_cell.length_b   1.000
_cell.length_c   1.000
_cell.angle_alpha   90.00
_cell.angle_beta   90.00
_cell.angle_gamma   90.00
#
_symmetry.space_group_name_H-M   'P 1'
#
loop_
_entity.id
_entity.type
_entity.pdbx_description
1 polymer ?
#
loop_
_entity_poly.entity_id
_entity_poly.type
_entity_poly.pdbx_seq_one_letter_code
_entity_poly.pdbx_strand_id
1 'polypeptide(L)'
;MRPKSPRVAVRAVIVEDGRLLMVNAWPDGQSPLMCAPGGGVEVGSSLPDNLAREVQEETGLHVSVGAPCLINEFHDPASGYHQIDLFFRCTILPDSPRPTDWTDTEHIVTDRRWLTLDELEAIPHKPDSLGAAAFGTEGVSYDPLEVLVK
;
A
#
# COMPACT_ATOMS: atom_id res chain seq x y z
N MET A 1 -4.34 30.88 -9.92
CA MET A 1 -3.77 29.78 -9.11
C MET A 1 -4.62 28.54 -9.29
N ARG A 2 -3.97 27.43 -9.59
CA ARG A 2 -4.68 26.15 -9.75
C ARG A 2 -5.00 25.60 -8.36
N PRO A 3 -6.27 25.25 -8.04
CA PRO A 3 -6.58 24.63 -6.75
C PRO A 3 -5.85 23.29 -6.61
N LYS A 4 -5.40 22.97 -5.40
CA LYS A 4 -4.85 21.67 -5.11
C LYS A 4 -5.97 20.65 -5.13
N SER A 5 -5.72 19.51 -5.76
CA SER A 5 -6.65 18.40 -5.80
C SER A 5 -6.09 17.20 -5.02
N PRO A 6 -6.96 16.34 -4.47
CA PRO A 6 -6.48 15.12 -3.82
C PRO A 6 -5.71 14.24 -4.80
N ARG A 7 -4.63 13.64 -4.32
CA ARG A 7 -3.89 12.62 -5.05
C ARG A 7 -4.57 11.28 -4.82
N VAL A 8 -4.78 10.52 -5.89
CA VAL A 8 -5.30 9.16 -5.78
C VAL A 8 -4.15 8.17 -5.87
N ALA A 9 -4.10 7.25 -4.92
CA ALA A 9 -3.11 6.18 -4.89
C ALA A 9 -3.80 4.83 -4.72
N VAL A 10 -3.14 3.78 -5.14
CA VAL A 10 -3.60 2.40 -5.00
C VAL A 10 -2.61 1.62 -4.16
N ARG A 11 -3.13 0.71 -3.32
CA ARG A 11 -2.35 -0.10 -2.40
C ARG A 11 -2.75 -1.57 -2.50
N ALA A 12 -1.79 -2.46 -2.40
CA ALA A 12 -2.02 -3.89 -2.51
C ALA A 12 -2.09 -4.55 -1.14
N VAL A 13 -3.18 -5.28 -0.90
CA VAL A 13 -3.29 -6.17 0.25
C VAL A 13 -2.96 -7.58 -0.23
N ILE A 14 -1.76 -8.03 0.10
CA ILE A 14 -1.24 -9.34 -0.31
C ILE A 14 -1.04 -10.18 0.95
N VAL A 15 -1.94 -11.13 1.17
CA VAL A 15 -1.85 -12.06 2.29
C VAL A 15 -1.52 -13.45 1.76
N GLU A 16 -0.46 -14.04 2.27
CA GLU A 16 -0.02 -15.37 1.90
C GLU A 16 0.49 -16.09 3.14
N ASP A 17 0.03 -17.32 3.35
CA ASP A 17 0.39 -18.14 4.53
C ASP A 17 0.16 -17.39 5.85
N GLY A 18 -0.94 -16.63 5.94
CA GLY A 18 -1.31 -15.90 7.14
C GLY A 18 -0.49 -14.65 7.42
N ARG A 19 0.25 -14.16 6.42
CA ARG A 19 1.10 -12.98 6.55
C ARG A 19 0.80 -11.96 5.47
N LEU A 20 0.83 -10.70 5.88
CA LEU A 20 0.62 -9.54 5.00
C LEU A 20 1.97 -8.95 4.59
N LEU A 21 2.12 -8.66 3.30
CA LEU A 21 3.31 -7.96 2.80
C LEU A 21 3.23 -6.48 3.12
N MET A 22 4.25 -5.98 3.81
CA MET A 22 4.42 -4.57 4.14
C MET A 22 5.77 -4.06 3.65
N VAL A 23 5.81 -2.76 3.34
CA VAL A 23 7.01 -2.07 2.91
C VAL A 23 7.20 -0.79 3.73
N ASN A 24 8.41 -0.21 3.69
CA ASN A 24 8.64 1.07 4.37
C ASN A 24 7.83 2.19 3.69
N ALA A 25 7.20 3.03 4.50
CA ALA A 25 6.38 4.15 4.01
C ALA A 25 7.21 5.35 3.55
N TRP A 26 8.38 5.55 4.18
CA TRP A 26 9.26 6.68 3.90
C TRP A 26 10.64 6.19 3.47
N PRO A 27 11.29 6.89 2.51
CA PRO A 27 12.60 6.46 2.03
C PRO A 27 13.72 6.75 3.03
N ASP A 28 14.90 6.17 2.79
CA ASP A 28 16.16 6.50 3.44
C ASP A 28 16.15 6.40 4.97
N GLY A 29 15.35 5.49 5.53
CA GLY A 29 15.29 5.30 6.98
C GLY A 29 14.72 6.48 7.76
N GLN A 30 13.97 7.37 7.10
CA GLN A 30 13.41 8.57 7.73
C GLN A 30 12.37 8.26 8.81
N SER A 31 11.77 7.07 8.77
CA SER A 31 10.70 6.68 9.69
C SER A 31 10.61 5.16 9.77
N PRO A 32 10.24 4.59 10.95
CA PRO A 32 9.96 3.16 11.06
C PRO A 32 8.57 2.78 10.52
N LEU A 33 7.79 3.74 10.04
CA LEU A 33 6.43 3.50 9.59
C LEU A 33 6.40 2.56 8.39
N MET A 34 5.54 1.55 8.45
CA MET A 34 5.30 0.60 7.37
C MET A 34 3.93 0.83 6.74
N CYS A 35 3.81 0.48 5.46
CA CYS A 35 2.55 0.57 4.72
C CYS A 35 2.45 -0.57 3.70
N ALA A 36 1.27 -0.72 3.09
CA ALA A 36 1.09 -1.65 2.00
C ALA A 36 1.78 -1.13 0.73
N PRO A 37 2.31 -2.01 -0.13
CA PRO A 37 2.93 -1.58 -1.38
C PRO A 37 1.92 -0.92 -2.31
N GLY A 38 2.37 0.04 -3.09
CA GLY A 38 1.54 0.77 -4.04
C GLY A 38 2.10 2.14 -4.37
N GLY A 39 1.30 2.97 -4.98
CA GLY A 39 1.71 4.32 -5.36
C GLY A 39 0.64 5.11 -6.06
N GLY A 40 0.99 6.31 -6.50
CA GLY A 40 0.06 7.21 -7.18
C GLY A 40 -0.43 6.68 -8.51
N VAL A 41 -1.70 6.93 -8.78
CA VAL A 41 -2.34 6.53 -10.03
C VAL A 41 -1.95 7.50 -11.14
N GLU A 42 -1.55 6.96 -12.28
CA GLU A 42 -1.26 7.74 -13.48
C GLU A 42 -2.52 7.94 -14.31
N VAL A 43 -2.65 9.12 -14.88
CA VAL A 43 -3.76 9.43 -15.78
C VAL A 43 -3.75 8.46 -16.98
N GLY A 44 -4.90 7.89 -17.28
CA GLY A 44 -5.06 6.98 -18.41
C GLY A 44 -4.74 5.53 -18.12
N SER A 45 -4.30 5.21 -16.90
CA SER A 45 -4.08 3.83 -16.47
C SER A 45 -5.22 3.40 -15.53
N SER A 46 -5.71 2.17 -15.70
CA SER A 46 -6.71 1.64 -14.77
C SER A 46 -6.09 1.44 -13.39
N LEU A 47 -6.93 1.45 -12.35
CA LEU A 47 -6.45 1.21 -10.98
C LEU A 47 -5.76 -0.16 -10.86
N PRO A 48 -6.34 -1.27 -11.36
CA PRO A 48 -5.67 -2.57 -11.28
C PRO A 48 -4.33 -2.63 -12.04
N ASP A 49 -4.26 -2.08 -13.24
CA ASP A 49 -3.02 -2.09 -14.03
C ASP A 49 -1.94 -1.26 -13.36
N ASN A 50 -2.33 -0.10 -12.84
CA ASN A 50 -1.41 0.78 -12.12
C ASN A 50 -0.86 0.08 -10.87
N LEU A 51 -1.73 -0.61 -10.12
CA LEU A 51 -1.31 -1.31 -8.91
C LEU A 51 -0.38 -2.47 -9.21
N ALA A 52 -0.69 -3.28 -10.23
CA ALA A 52 0.18 -4.40 -10.62
C ALA A 52 1.58 -3.91 -10.97
N ARG A 53 1.68 -2.79 -11.68
CA ARG A 53 2.96 -2.17 -12.03
C ARG A 53 3.72 -1.70 -10.79
N GLU A 54 3.05 -1.01 -9.87
CA GLU A 54 3.68 -0.52 -8.63
C GLU A 54 4.20 -1.67 -7.78
N VAL A 55 3.43 -2.74 -7.63
CA VAL A 55 3.86 -3.92 -6.87
C VAL A 55 5.11 -4.54 -7.49
N GLN A 56 5.15 -4.66 -8.81
CA GLN A 56 6.32 -5.19 -9.51
C GLN A 56 7.55 -4.30 -9.29
N GLU A 57 7.39 -3.00 -9.42
CA GLU A 57 8.50 -2.05 -9.23
C GLU A 57 9.07 -2.10 -7.81
N GLU A 58 8.20 -2.21 -6.81
CA GLU A 58 8.62 -2.17 -5.40
C GLU A 58 9.08 -3.53 -4.86
N THR A 59 8.57 -4.63 -5.37
CA THR A 59 8.77 -5.96 -4.78
C THR A 59 9.29 -7.03 -5.75
N GLY A 60 9.20 -6.80 -7.05
CA GLY A 60 9.49 -7.80 -8.06
C GLY A 60 8.40 -8.86 -8.24
N LEU A 61 7.31 -8.79 -7.49
CA LEU A 61 6.22 -9.74 -7.56
C LEU A 61 5.24 -9.39 -8.67
N HIS A 62 4.71 -10.42 -9.34
CA HIS A 62 3.61 -10.29 -10.29
C HIS A 62 2.32 -10.73 -9.60
N VAL A 63 1.34 -9.83 -9.58
CA VAL A 63 0.08 -10.07 -8.86
C VAL A 63 -1.13 -9.96 -9.77
N SER A 64 -2.19 -10.67 -9.38
CA SER A 64 -3.54 -10.47 -9.88
C SER A 64 -4.28 -9.56 -8.91
N VAL A 65 -4.86 -8.47 -9.40
CA VAL A 65 -5.59 -7.51 -8.58
C VAL A 65 -7.05 -7.92 -8.53
N GLY A 66 -7.57 -8.12 -7.31
CA GLY A 66 -8.94 -8.53 -7.06
C GLY A 66 -9.82 -7.36 -6.63
N ALA A 67 -10.69 -7.60 -5.65
CA ALA A 67 -11.69 -6.63 -5.21
C ALA A 67 -11.08 -5.55 -4.29
N PRO A 68 -11.64 -4.33 -4.33
CA PRO A 68 -11.27 -3.31 -3.33
C PRO A 68 -11.74 -3.74 -1.94
N CYS A 69 -10.99 -3.35 -0.91
CA CYS A 69 -11.30 -3.74 0.47
C CYS A 69 -11.22 -2.60 1.49
N LEU A 70 -10.59 -1.48 1.14
CA LEU A 70 -10.42 -0.38 2.08
C LEU A 70 -10.25 0.92 1.32
N ILE A 71 -10.89 1.98 1.81
CA ILE A 71 -10.66 3.36 1.37
C ILE A 71 -10.12 4.11 2.57
N ASN A 72 -8.95 4.71 2.42
CA ASN A 72 -8.32 5.51 3.47
C ASN A 72 -7.97 6.88 2.94
N GLU A 73 -8.09 7.88 3.77
CA GLU A 73 -7.74 9.26 3.42
C GLU A 73 -6.84 9.86 4.48
N PHE A 74 -5.85 10.63 4.05
CA PHE A 74 -5.04 11.42 4.95
C PHE A 74 -4.65 12.75 4.33
N HIS A 75 -4.38 13.74 5.17
CA HIS A 75 -4.02 15.07 4.71
C HIS A 75 -2.99 15.72 5.64
N ASP A 76 -2.31 16.70 5.10
CA ASP A 76 -1.44 17.59 5.86
C ASP A 76 -2.01 19.00 5.78
N PRO A 77 -2.67 19.49 6.84
CA PRO A 77 -3.28 20.82 6.81
C PRO A 77 -2.29 21.94 6.52
N ALA A 78 -1.04 21.79 6.96
CA ALA A 78 -0.02 22.82 6.78
C ALA A 78 0.36 23.00 5.31
N SER A 79 0.52 21.92 4.54
CA SER A 79 0.91 21.97 3.13
C SER A 79 -0.29 21.96 2.19
N GLY A 80 -1.46 21.55 2.66
CA GLY A 80 -2.64 21.33 1.82
C GLY A 80 -2.60 19.99 1.08
N TYR A 81 -1.69 19.10 1.43
CA TYR A 81 -1.61 17.77 0.83
C TYR A 81 -2.80 16.92 1.28
N HIS A 82 -3.42 16.20 0.33
CA HIS A 82 -4.52 15.28 0.61
C HIS A 82 -4.39 14.09 -0.32
N GLN A 83 -4.42 12.88 0.25
CA GLN A 83 -4.32 11.65 -0.52
C GLN A 83 -5.46 10.70 -0.18
N ILE A 84 -5.98 10.06 -1.23
CA ILE A 84 -6.99 9.01 -1.13
C ILE A 84 -6.32 7.71 -1.54
N ASP A 85 -6.23 6.76 -0.62
CA ASP A 85 -5.68 5.43 -0.89
C ASP A 85 -6.82 4.43 -1.10
N LEU A 86 -6.78 3.72 -2.22
CA LEU A 86 -7.71 2.65 -2.55
C LEU A 86 -6.95 1.32 -2.43
N PHE A 87 -7.36 0.47 -1.48
CA PHE A 87 -6.73 -0.81 -1.24
C PHE A 87 -7.48 -1.92 -1.95
N PHE A 88 -6.73 -2.77 -2.65
CA PHE A 88 -7.26 -3.92 -3.39
C PHE A 88 -6.64 -5.20 -2.87
N ARG A 89 -7.45 -6.23 -2.71
CA ARG A 89 -6.94 -7.58 -2.42
C ARG A 89 -6.21 -8.10 -3.65
N CYS A 90 -4.98 -8.56 -3.46
CA CYS A 90 -4.15 -9.07 -4.55
C CYS A 90 -3.65 -10.46 -4.22
N THR A 91 -3.45 -11.26 -5.28
CA THR A 91 -2.90 -12.61 -5.18
C THR A 91 -1.63 -12.69 -6.02
N ILE A 92 -0.59 -13.29 -5.49
CA ILE A 92 0.64 -13.51 -6.25
C ILE A 92 0.36 -14.57 -7.31
N LEU A 93 0.69 -14.26 -8.58
CA LEU A 93 0.50 -15.20 -9.67
C LEU A 93 1.40 -16.44 -9.50
N PRO A 94 0.92 -17.64 -9.91
CA PRO A 94 1.69 -18.88 -9.73
C PRO A 94 3.07 -18.86 -10.38
N ASP A 95 3.23 -18.14 -11.49
CA ASP A 95 4.48 -18.04 -12.23
C ASP A 95 5.28 -16.78 -11.87
N SER A 96 4.88 -16.06 -10.82
CA SER A 96 5.59 -14.85 -10.40
C SER A 96 7.00 -15.17 -9.94
N PRO A 97 7.99 -14.35 -10.33
CA PRO A 97 9.26 -14.33 -9.61
C PRO A 97 9.03 -14.03 -8.13
N ARG A 98 9.91 -14.60 -7.29
CA ARG A 98 9.90 -14.32 -5.84
C ARG A 98 11.32 -13.95 -5.42
N PRO A 99 11.79 -12.77 -5.86
CA PRO A 99 13.17 -12.38 -5.60
C PRO A 99 13.41 -12.16 -4.11
N THR A 100 14.55 -12.61 -3.63
CA THR A 100 15.02 -12.33 -2.27
C THR A 100 15.85 -11.05 -2.23
N ASP A 101 16.25 -10.57 -3.40
CA ASP A 101 17.13 -9.41 -3.57
C ASP A 101 16.57 -8.58 -4.72
N TRP A 102 15.83 -7.57 -4.39
CA TRP A 102 15.13 -6.70 -5.35
C TRP A 102 15.44 -5.24 -5.10
N THR A 103 15.69 -4.50 -6.17
CA THR A 103 15.90 -3.05 -6.11
C THR A 103 14.68 -2.35 -6.70
N ASP A 104 14.01 -1.53 -5.89
CA ASP A 104 12.93 -0.66 -6.34
C ASP A 104 13.47 0.35 -7.36
N THR A 105 12.81 0.46 -8.52
CA THR A 105 13.22 1.37 -9.60
C THR A 105 13.24 2.83 -9.15
N GLU A 106 12.41 3.20 -8.20
CA GLU A 106 12.39 4.55 -7.62
C GLU A 106 13.26 4.68 -6.37
N HIS A 107 13.87 3.59 -5.92
CA HIS A 107 14.76 3.54 -4.76
C HIS A 107 14.11 4.00 -3.44
N ILE A 108 12.79 3.87 -3.31
CA ILE A 108 12.05 4.23 -2.09
C ILE A 108 11.89 3.03 -1.18
N VAL A 109 11.44 1.90 -1.75
CA VAL A 109 11.21 0.67 -0.99
C VAL A 109 12.51 -0.09 -0.83
N THR A 110 12.97 -0.19 0.41
CA THR A 110 14.20 -0.91 0.78
C THR A 110 13.98 -1.96 1.87
N ASP A 111 12.79 -1.97 2.48
CA ASP A 111 12.41 -2.90 3.54
C ASP A 111 11.07 -3.54 3.17
N ARG A 112 11.06 -4.88 3.08
CA ARG A 112 9.87 -5.67 2.72
C ARG A 112 9.73 -6.77 3.76
N ARG A 113 8.57 -6.80 4.42
CA ARG A 113 8.31 -7.76 5.50
C ARG A 113 6.99 -8.46 5.30
N TRP A 114 6.97 -9.75 5.58
CA TRP A 114 5.75 -10.54 5.69
C TRP A 114 5.39 -10.67 7.16
N LEU A 115 4.24 -10.10 7.55
CA LEU A 115 3.85 -9.96 8.95
C LEU A 115 2.52 -10.66 9.24
N THR A 116 2.48 -11.43 10.33
CA THR A 116 1.21 -11.88 10.89
C THR A 116 0.45 -10.68 11.44
N LEU A 117 -0.86 -10.85 11.73
CA LEU A 117 -1.64 -9.78 12.34
C LEU A 117 -1.00 -9.28 13.65
N ASP A 118 -0.56 -10.19 14.50
CA ASP A 118 0.08 -9.82 15.77
C ASP A 118 1.37 -9.03 15.56
N GLU A 119 2.19 -9.47 14.59
CA GLU A 119 3.42 -8.75 14.23
C GLU A 119 3.12 -7.36 13.67
N LEU A 120 2.10 -7.25 12.81
CA LEU A 120 1.68 -5.97 12.24
C LEU A 120 1.26 -4.99 13.34
N GLU A 121 0.45 -5.45 14.29
CA GLU A 121 -0.06 -4.61 15.37
C GLU A 121 1.03 -4.17 16.36
N ALA A 122 2.17 -4.85 16.36
CA ALA A 122 3.29 -4.54 17.23
C ALA A 122 4.25 -3.47 16.65
N ILE A 123 4.06 -3.05 15.39
CA ILE A 123 4.94 -2.09 14.72
C ILE A 123 4.17 -0.86 14.23
N PRO A 124 4.86 0.28 14.06
CA PRO A 124 4.22 1.45 13.45
C PRO A 124 3.77 1.15 12.02
N HIS A 125 2.49 1.33 11.75
CA HIS A 125 1.92 1.15 10.41
C HIS A 125 0.69 2.03 10.22
N LYS A 126 0.33 2.25 8.95
CA LYS A 126 -0.89 2.96 8.56
C LYS A 126 -1.53 2.28 7.34
N PRO A 127 -2.85 2.33 7.20
CA PRO A 127 -3.83 2.83 8.18
C PRO A 127 -4.03 1.86 9.36
N ASP A 128 -4.59 2.36 10.44
CA ASP A 128 -4.81 1.55 11.65
C ASP A 128 -5.74 0.37 11.40
N SER A 129 -6.69 0.52 10.47
CA SER A 129 -7.66 -0.52 10.10
C SER A 129 -7.10 -1.56 9.13
N LEU A 130 -5.84 -1.43 8.69
CA LEU A 130 -5.28 -2.30 7.66
C LEU A 130 -5.33 -3.77 8.06
N GLY A 131 -4.99 -4.09 9.30
CA GLY A 131 -5.04 -5.47 9.80
C GLY A 131 -6.43 -6.08 9.70
N ALA A 132 -7.45 -5.35 10.13
CA ALA A 132 -8.83 -5.82 10.05
C ALA A 132 -9.28 -6.02 8.59
N ALA A 133 -8.91 -5.12 7.70
CA ALA A 133 -9.23 -5.24 6.28
C ALA A 133 -8.48 -6.39 5.61
N ALA A 134 -7.19 -6.53 5.90
CA ALA A 134 -6.34 -7.53 5.26
C ALA A 134 -6.70 -8.96 5.65
N PHE A 135 -6.92 -9.20 6.95
CA PHE A 135 -7.22 -10.52 7.49
C PHE A 135 -8.72 -10.79 7.62
N GLY A 136 -9.55 -9.80 7.29
CA GLY A 136 -10.99 -9.97 7.17
C GLY A 136 -11.38 -10.62 5.84
N THR A 137 -12.64 -10.96 5.70
CA THR A 137 -13.08 -11.79 4.59
C THR A 137 -13.82 -11.07 3.49
N GLU A 138 -14.54 -9.99 3.75
CA GLU A 138 -15.42 -9.39 2.75
C GLU A 138 -15.64 -7.89 2.94
N GLY A 139 -16.07 -7.25 1.84
CA GLY A 139 -16.56 -5.89 1.83
C GLY A 139 -15.47 -4.84 1.72
N VAL A 140 -15.93 -3.60 1.66
CA VAL A 140 -15.09 -2.43 1.59
C VAL A 140 -15.34 -1.57 2.81
N SER A 141 -14.28 -1.29 3.57
CA SER A 141 -14.34 -0.40 4.71
C SER A 141 -13.87 1.00 4.32
N TYR A 142 -14.35 2.00 5.04
CA TYR A 142 -13.91 3.37 4.87
C TYR A 142 -13.39 3.92 6.19
N ASP A 143 -12.19 4.48 6.15
CA ASP A 143 -11.60 5.18 7.29
C ASP A 143 -11.86 6.67 7.18
N PRO A 144 -12.20 7.34 8.28
CA PRO A 144 -12.30 8.79 8.29
C PRO A 144 -10.96 9.46 7.93
N LEU A 145 -11.06 10.67 7.39
CA LEU A 145 -9.89 11.48 7.08
C LEU A 145 -9.03 11.68 8.34
N GLU A 146 -7.74 11.42 8.21
CA GLU A 146 -6.78 11.58 9.31
C GLU A 146 -5.60 12.46 8.90
N VAL A 147 -4.85 12.91 9.90
CA VAL A 147 -3.65 13.72 9.66
C VAL A 147 -2.49 12.81 9.28
N LEU A 148 -1.70 13.24 8.29
CA LEU A 148 -0.51 12.54 7.85
C LEU A 148 0.44 12.24 9.01
N VAL A 149 0.95 11.02 9.06
CA VAL A 149 1.90 10.54 10.08
C VAL A 149 3.21 10.17 9.40
N LYS A 150 4.29 10.41 10.11
CA LYS A 150 5.63 10.04 9.65
C LYS A 150 6.35 9.15 10.66
#